data_15b2ffc3fb606f41f51afe2578c3dd1d
#
_entry.id   15b2ffc3fb606f41f51afe2578c3dd1d
#
_cell.length_a   1.000
_cell.length_b   1.000
_cell.length_c   1.000
_cell.angle_alpha   90.00
_cell.angle_beta   90.00
_cell.angle_gamma   90.00
#
_symmetry.space_group_name_H-M   'P 1'
#
loop_
_entity.id
_entity.type
_entity.pdbx_description
1 polymer ?
#
loop_
_entity_poly.entity_id
_entity_poly.type
_entity_poly.pdbx_seq_one_letter_code
_entity_poly.pdbx_strand_id
1 'polypeptide(L)'
;MLFSGGLMDLETESTIRVDTAMSSDIAKSCNKLLDVQKQITAAEEQLKKLQEAESLLSEQTIPNLMQQAGISLLKLADGSSVEVKPFYSARIPSTKVEEAFDWLRQNGFGDLIKNNVTLTFGRNEDEAAKNVVADLRKKGHNVNQTEKVEPMTLKAFVKEQIQQGKNVPSDIFGVYVANKTKITTKE
;
A
#
# COMPACT_ATOMS: atom_id res chain seq x y z
N MET A 1 -41.17 35.21 36.30
CA MET A 1 -40.54 35.70 35.04
C MET A 1 -39.86 34.50 34.40
N LEU A 2 -40.51 33.95 33.39
CA LEU A 2 -40.06 32.80 32.62
C LEU A 2 -39.23 33.29 31.44
N PHE A 3 -37.98 32.92 31.33
CA PHE A 3 -37.19 33.05 30.10
C PHE A 3 -37.18 31.70 29.39
N SER A 4 -38.00 31.64 28.38
CA SER A 4 -38.01 30.62 27.33
C SER A 4 -36.86 30.97 26.38
N GLY A 5 -35.74 30.22 26.46
CA GLY A 5 -34.65 30.25 25.47
C GLY A 5 -34.98 29.27 24.36
N GLY A 6 -35.39 29.80 23.19
CA GLY A 6 -35.65 28.98 22.03
C GLY A 6 -34.38 28.27 21.54
N LEU A 7 -34.51 26.98 21.28
CA LEU A 7 -33.58 26.22 20.42
C LEU A 7 -33.61 26.87 19.03
N MET A 8 -32.48 27.43 18.60
CA MET A 8 -32.31 27.76 17.20
C MET A 8 -32.13 26.49 16.39
N ASP A 9 -33.11 26.16 15.59
CA ASP A 9 -33.05 25.20 14.52
C ASP A 9 -31.88 25.53 13.57
N LEU A 10 -30.83 24.70 13.60
CA LEU A 10 -29.69 24.74 12.65
C LEU A 10 -30.00 23.90 11.40
N GLU A 11 -31.23 23.76 11.00
CA GLU A 11 -31.61 23.17 9.71
C GLU A 11 -31.97 24.25 8.68
N THR A 12 -31.09 25.21 8.43
CA THR A 12 -31.06 25.86 7.13
C THR A 12 -30.19 25.00 6.19
N GLU A 13 -30.71 23.85 5.77
CA GLU A 13 -30.33 23.30 4.48
C GLU A 13 -30.56 24.40 3.45
N SER A 14 -29.48 24.99 2.95
CA SER A 14 -29.54 25.84 1.77
C SER A 14 -30.03 24.96 0.62
N THR A 15 -31.32 24.95 0.38
CA THR A 15 -31.93 24.40 -0.82
C THR A 15 -31.45 25.23 -2.01
N ILE A 16 -30.21 24.94 -2.44
CA ILE A 16 -29.72 25.37 -3.74
C ILE A 16 -30.71 24.74 -4.72
N ARG A 17 -31.51 25.57 -5.41
CA ARG A 17 -32.34 25.13 -6.53
C ARG A 17 -31.39 24.66 -7.63
N VAL A 18 -31.01 23.37 -7.59
CA VAL A 18 -30.25 22.74 -8.67
C VAL A 18 -31.19 22.68 -9.86
N ASP A 19 -30.79 23.31 -10.97
CA ASP A 19 -31.51 23.21 -12.23
C ASP A 19 -31.71 21.71 -12.59
N THR A 20 -32.89 21.38 -13.09
CA THR A 20 -33.28 20.01 -13.43
C THR A 20 -32.27 19.36 -14.40
N ALA A 21 -31.73 20.15 -15.33
CA ALA A 21 -30.69 19.70 -16.26
C ALA A 21 -29.38 19.37 -15.54
N MET A 22 -28.92 20.24 -14.64
CA MET A 22 -27.71 20.02 -13.85
C MET A 22 -27.85 18.81 -12.92
N SER A 23 -29.00 18.62 -12.28
CA SER A 23 -29.29 17.44 -11.47
C SER A 23 -29.25 16.15 -12.29
N SER A 24 -29.77 16.17 -13.52
CA SER A 24 -29.68 15.04 -14.46
C SER A 24 -28.25 14.70 -14.84
N ASP A 25 -27.38 15.68 -15.09
CA ASP A 25 -26.00 15.48 -15.50
C ASP A 25 -25.13 14.98 -14.33
N ILE A 26 -25.40 15.45 -13.12
CA ILE A 26 -24.78 14.90 -11.90
C ILE A 26 -25.15 13.42 -11.74
N ALA A 27 -26.44 13.08 -11.87
CA ALA A 27 -26.91 11.70 -11.75
C ALA A 27 -26.26 10.78 -12.81
N LYS A 28 -26.18 11.22 -14.07
CA LYS A 28 -25.50 10.50 -15.15
C LYS A 28 -24.01 10.27 -14.82
N SER A 29 -23.34 11.28 -14.32
CA SER A 29 -21.93 11.20 -13.94
C SER A 29 -21.71 10.25 -12.75
N CYS A 30 -22.59 10.25 -11.76
CA CYS A 30 -22.56 9.30 -10.65
C CYS A 30 -22.78 7.85 -11.12
N ASN A 31 -23.76 7.63 -12.00
CA ASN A 31 -23.97 6.29 -12.59
C ASN A 31 -22.75 5.82 -13.38
N LYS A 32 -22.17 6.70 -14.21
CA LYS A 32 -20.93 6.39 -14.92
C LYS A 32 -19.77 6.05 -13.99
N LEU A 33 -19.62 6.75 -12.86
CA LEU A 33 -18.63 6.44 -11.85
C LEU A 33 -18.86 5.06 -11.24
N LEU A 34 -20.10 4.71 -10.89
CA LEU A 34 -20.46 3.39 -10.38
C LEU A 34 -20.17 2.28 -11.40
N ASP A 35 -20.48 2.49 -12.68
CA ASP A 35 -20.20 1.53 -13.74
C ASP A 35 -18.68 1.34 -13.93
N VAL A 36 -17.90 2.42 -13.91
CA VAL A 36 -16.43 2.31 -13.96
C VAL A 36 -15.89 1.55 -12.75
N GLN A 37 -16.40 1.80 -11.56
CA GLN A 37 -15.99 1.06 -10.35
C GLN A 37 -16.29 -0.44 -10.45
N LYS A 38 -17.47 -0.82 -10.98
CA LYS A 38 -17.83 -2.22 -11.24
C LYS A 38 -16.90 -2.87 -12.27
N GLN A 39 -16.56 -2.15 -13.35
CA GLN A 39 -15.62 -2.62 -14.36
C GLN A 39 -14.22 -2.85 -13.79
N ILE A 40 -13.75 -1.96 -12.91
CA ILE A 40 -12.46 -2.14 -12.22
C ILE A 40 -12.47 -3.42 -11.40
N THR A 41 -13.49 -3.62 -10.55
CA THR A 41 -13.61 -4.83 -9.73
C THR A 41 -13.65 -6.10 -10.60
N ALA A 42 -14.44 -6.09 -11.68
CA ALA A 42 -14.50 -7.23 -12.60
C ALA A 42 -13.16 -7.50 -13.31
N ALA A 43 -12.44 -6.45 -13.68
CA ALA A 43 -11.11 -6.57 -14.29
C ALA A 43 -10.07 -7.12 -13.30
N GLU A 44 -10.10 -6.72 -12.03
CA GLU A 44 -9.24 -7.25 -10.97
C GLU A 44 -9.50 -8.75 -10.72
N GLU A 45 -10.78 -9.16 -10.69
CA GLU A 45 -11.16 -10.57 -10.57
C GLU A 45 -10.70 -11.37 -11.79
N GLN A 46 -10.85 -10.82 -12.99
CA GLN A 46 -10.39 -11.48 -14.22
C GLN A 46 -8.87 -11.60 -14.24
N LEU A 47 -8.14 -10.56 -13.83
CA LEU A 47 -6.69 -10.61 -13.71
C LEU A 47 -6.24 -11.71 -12.75
N LYS A 48 -6.90 -11.84 -11.59
CA LYS A 48 -6.60 -12.90 -10.64
C LYS A 48 -6.79 -14.30 -11.24
N LYS A 49 -7.90 -14.53 -11.97
CA LYS A 49 -8.13 -15.81 -12.64
C LYS A 49 -7.08 -16.13 -13.70
N LEU A 50 -6.64 -15.13 -14.45
CA LEU A 50 -5.58 -15.30 -15.44
C LEU A 50 -4.22 -15.61 -14.79
N GLN A 51 -3.90 -14.99 -13.68
CA GLN A 51 -2.69 -15.29 -12.90
C GLN A 51 -2.70 -16.71 -12.32
N GLU A 52 -3.86 -17.17 -11.82
CA GLU A 52 -4.03 -18.54 -11.35
C GLU A 52 -3.86 -19.56 -12.48
N ALA A 53 -4.43 -19.27 -13.65
CA ALA A 53 -4.29 -20.12 -14.83
C ALA A 53 -2.85 -20.15 -15.38
N GLU A 54 -2.18 -19.00 -15.39
CA GLU A 54 -0.76 -18.89 -15.78
C GLU A 54 0.13 -19.69 -14.84
N SER A 55 -0.05 -19.58 -13.53
CA SER A 55 0.70 -20.34 -12.52
C SER A 55 0.44 -21.86 -12.69
N LEU A 56 -0.81 -22.29 -12.91
CA LEU A 56 -1.13 -23.69 -13.13
C LEU A 56 -0.43 -24.25 -14.39
N LEU A 57 -0.40 -23.48 -15.47
CA LEU A 57 0.26 -23.90 -16.72
C LEU A 57 1.79 -23.92 -16.56
N SER A 58 2.37 -22.86 -15.99
CA SER A 58 3.82 -22.69 -15.92
C SER A 58 4.50 -23.55 -14.84
N GLU A 59 3.82 -23.79 -13.71
CA GLU A 59 4.41 -24.50 -12.57
C GLU A 59 4.02 -25.96 -12.47
N GLN A 60 2.92 -26.38 -13.13
CA GLN A 60 2.41 -27.74 -13.03
C GLN A 60 2.22 -28.41 -14.39
N THR A 61 1.37 -27.84 -15.25
CA THR A 61 0.95 -28.54 -16.47
C THR A 61 2.12 -28.74 -17.43
N ILE A 62 2.82 -27.68 -17.80
CA ILE A 62 3.95 -27.77 -18.75
C ILE A 62 5.11 -28.58 -18.15
N PRO A 63 5.56 -28.34 -16.91
CA PRO A 63 6.60 -29.17 -16.31
C PRO A 63 6.27 -30.67 -16.27
N ASN A 64 5.04 -31.02 -15.89
CA ASN A 64 4.61 -32.41 -15.83
C ASN A 64 4.59 -33.09 -17.22
N LEU A 65 4.09 -32.39 -18.25
CA LEU A 65 4.08 -32.91 -19.62
C LEU A 65 5.52 -33.11 -20.16
N MET A 66 6.40 -32.13 -19.92
CA MET A 66 7.80 -32.23 -20.35
C MET A 66 8.56 -33.33 -19.60
N GLN A 67 8.28 -33.52 -18.31
CA GLN A 67 8.82 -34.63 -17.53
C GLN A 67 8.35 -35.99 -18.05
N GLN A 68 7.07 -36.14 -18.38
CA GLN A 68 6.52 -37.37 -18.98
C GLN A 68 7.15 -37.67 -20.36
N ALA A 69 7.46 -36.61 -21.11
CA ALA A 69 8.15 -36.74 -22.40
C ALA A 69 9.67 -36.96 -22.27
N GLY A 70 10.23 -36.85 -21.06
CA GLY A 70 11.66 -36.99 -20.81
C GLY A 70 12.51 -35.85 -21.37
N ILE A 71 11.93 -34.67 -21.56
CA ILE A 71 12.62 -33.48 -22.12
C ILE A 71 12.62 -32.34 -21.13
N SER A 72 13.70 -31.56 -21.09
CA SER A 72 13.83 -30.32 -20.31
C SER A 72 13.83 -29.05 -21.16
N LEU A 73 13.96 -29.22 -22.48
CA LEU A 73 13.96 -28.13 -23.46
C LEU A 73 13.14 -28.53 -24.68
N LEU A 74 12.27 -27.64 -25.16
CA LEU A 74 11.46 -27.81 -26.35
C LEU A 74 11.54 -26.54 -27.20
N LYS A 75 11.73 -26.68 -28.51
CA LYS A 75 11.56 -25.58 -29.47
C LYS A 75 10.17 -25.63 -30.08
N LEU A 76 9.46 -24.50 -30.02
CA LEU A 76 8.15 -24.35 -30.66
C LEU A 76 8.30 -24.01 -32.15
N ALA A 77 7.19 -24.15 -32.88
CA ALA A 77 7.16 -23.91 -34.34
C ALA A 77 7.45 -22.47 -34.75
N ASP A 78 7.19 -21.52 -33.85
CA ASP A 78 7.49 -20.10 -34.02
C ASP A 78 8.97 -19.72 -33.71
N GLY A 79 9.79 -20.70 -33.33
CA GLY A 79 11.20 -20.54 -32.99
C GLY A 79 11.46 -20.21 -31.50
N SER A 80 10.42 -20.01 -30.71
CA SER A 80 10.59 -19.82 -29.26
C SER A 80 11.02 -21.13 -28.58
N SER A 81 11.68 -21.03 -27.41
CA SER A 81 12.12 -22.18 -26.64
C SER A 81 11.47 -22.19 -25.25
N VAL A 82 10.98 -23.36 -24.87
CA VAL A 82 10.43 -23.63 -23.53
C VAL A 82 11.46 -24.47 -22.77
N GLU A 83 11.91 -24.01 -21.64
CA GLU A 83 12.85 -24.72 -20.76
C GLU A 83 12.25 -24.85 -19.36
N VAL A 84 12.28 -26.05 -18.80
CA VAL A 84 11.84 -26.32 -17.44
C VAL A 84 13.08 -26.40 -16.53
N LYS A 85 13.14 -25.47 -15.58
CA LYS A 85 14.20 -25.40 -14.56
C LYS A 85 13.62 -25.52 -13.16
N PRO A 86 14.34 -26.15 -12.20
CA PRO A 86 13.91 -26.11 -10.82
C PRO A 86 13.81 -24.69 -10.30
N PHE A 87 12.68 -24.36 -9.70
CA PHE A 87 12.43 -23.09 -9.03
C PHE A 87 12.30 -23.33 -7.52
N TYR A 88 13.06 -22.57 -6.74
CA TYR A 88 13.03 -22.66 -5.28
C TYR A 88 12.54 -21.33 -4.71
N SER A 89 11.49 -21.39 -3.91
CA SER A 89 11.01 -20.26 -3.12
C SER A 89 10.97 -20.65 -1.66
N ALA A 90 11.49 -19.79 -0.79
CA ALA A 90 11.46 -20.00 0.64
C ALA A 90 11.05 -18.69 1.35
N ARG A 91 10.10 -18.80 2.25
CA ARG A 91 9.66 -17.70 3.10
C ARG A 91 9.37 -18.24 4.50
N ILE A 92 9.89 -17.59 5.52
CA ILE A 92 9.55 -17.90 6.90
C ILE A 92 8.20 -17.24 7.22
N PRO A 93 7.13 -18.02 7.53
CA PRO A 93 5.87 -17.46 7.99
C PRO A 93 6.07 -16.69 9.30
N SER A 94 5.32 -15.62 9.50
CA SER A 94 5.42 -14.80 10.72
C SER A 94 5.19 -15.58 12.02
N THR A 95 4.36 -16.63 11.97
CA THR A 95 4.07 -17.54 13.09
C THR A 95 5.17 -18.55 13.37
N LYS A 96 6.19 -18.69 12.51
CA LYS A 96 7.26 -19.68 12.57
C LYS A 96 8.66 -19.07 12.64
N VAL A 97 8.75 -17.77 12.88
CA VAL A 97 10.02 -17.02 12.86
C VAL A 97 10.99 -17.54 13.94
N GLU A 98 10.54 -17.72 15.16
CA GLU A 98 11.36 -18.18 16.28
C GLU A 98 11.86 -19.61 16.03
N GLU A 99 10.95 -20.52 15.65
CA GLU A 99 11.29 -21.92 15.34
C GLU A 99 12.30 -22.01 14.19
N ALA A 100 12.13 -21.22 13.14
CA ALA A 100 13.06 -21.18 12.01
C ALA A 100 14.43 -20.62 12.41
N PHE A 101 14.49 -19.58 13.24
CA PHE A 101 15.73 -18.98 13.70
C PHE A 101 16.48 -19.93 14.64
N ASP A 102 15.78 -20.66 15.51
CA ASP A 102 16.39 -21.67 16.37
C ASP A 102 16.95 -22.83 15.55
N TRP A 103 16.21 -23.29 14.54
CA TRP A 103 16.71 -24.30 13.62
C TRP A 103 17.99 -23.85 12.90
N LEU A 104 18.02 -22.61 12.38
CA LEU A 104 19.21 -22.05 11.74
C LEU A 104 20.41 -22.00 12.68
N ARG A 105 20.24 -21.59 13.94
CA ARG A 105 21.31 -21.53 14.95
C ARG A 105 21.83 -22.92 15.29
N GLN A 106 20.94 -23.88 15.51
CA GLN A 106 21.30 -25.26 15.88
C GLN A 106 22.02 -26.00 14.75
N ASN A 107 21.74 -25.65 13.49
CA ASN A 107 22.33 -26.26 12.32
C ASN A 107 23.57 -25.51 11.76
N GLY A 108 24.07 -24.50 12.47
CA GLY A 108 25.27 -23.76 12.06
C GLY A 108 25.07 -22.68 11.01
N PHE A 109 23.79 -22.29 10.75
CA PHE A 109 23.42 -21.25 9.79
C PHE A 109 22.99 -19.94 10.47
N GLY A 110 23.40 -19.72 11.71
CA GLY A 110 23.04 -18.53 12.48
C GLY A 110 23.52 -17.21 11.87
N ASP A 111 24.55 -17.22 11.05
CA ASP A 111 25.10 -16.10 10.29
C ASP A 111 24.14 -15.54 9.21
N LEU A 112 23.15 -16.34 8.79
CA LEU A 112 22.08 -15.88 7.91
C LEU A 112 21.12 -14.91 8.63
N ILE A 113 21.07 -14.95 9.95
CA ILE A 113 20.17 -14.12 10.77
C ILE A 113 20.78 -12.74 10.93
N LYS A 114 20.18 -11.74 10.30
CA LYS A 114 20.57 -10.34 10.47
C LYS A 114 19.73 -9.68 11.56
N ASN A 115 20.41 -9.06 12.52
CA ASN A 115 19.75 -8.29 13.56
C ASN A 115 19.78 -6.81 13.21
N ASN A 116 18.58 -6.21 13.11
CA ASN A 116 18.43 -4.76 12.98
C ASN A 116 17.89 -4.20 14.29
N VAL A 117 18.61 -3.25 14.88
CA VAL A 117 18.16 -2.53 16.06
C VAL A 117 17.76 -1.15 15.63
N THR A 118 16.50 -0.80 15.90
CA THR A 118 15.95 0.52 15.58
C THR A 118 15.70 1.31 16.86
N LEU A 119 16.28 2.50 16.94
CA LEU A 119 16.01 3.46 17.99
C LEU A 119 15.15 4.57 17.38
N THR A 120 14.06 4.92 18.05
CA THR A 120 13.18 6.01 17.63
C THR A 120 13.32 7.18 18.57
N PHE A 121 13.61 8.34 18.01
CA PHE A 121 13.70 9.60 18.74
C PHE A 121 12.47 10.45 18.45
N GLY A 122 11.97 11.14 19.45
CA GLY A 122 10.80 11.99 19.35
C GLY A 122 11.13 13.41 18.86
N ARG A 123 10.14 14.31 19.03
CA ARG A 123 10.35 15.72 18.70
C ARG A 123 11.41 16.34 19.64
N ASN A 124 12.28 17.17 19.08
CA ASN A 124 13.36 17.87 19.79
C ASN A 124 14.44 16.95 20.38
N GLU A 125 14.55 15.70 19.93
CA GLU A 125 15.58 14.74 20.36
C GLU A 125 16.70 14.57 19.32
N ASP A 126 16.82 15.48 18.35
CA ASP A 126 17.78 15.39 17.23
C ASP A 126 19.24 15.30 17.72
N GLU A 127 19.60 16.06 18.76
CA GLU A 127 20.95 16.02 19.33
C GLU A 127 21.21 14.69 20.07
N ALA A 128 20.22 14.14 20.75
CA ALA A 128 20.32 12.82 21.37
C ALA A 128 20.53 11.72 20.29
N ALA A 129 19.78 11.81 19.19
CA ALA A 129 19.94 10.90 18.04
C ALA A 129 21.35 10.97 17.46
N LYS A 130 21.87 12.18 17.20
CA LYS A 130 23.23 12.40 16.68
C LYS A 130 24.31 11.82 17.61
N ASN A 131 24.16 12.04 18.91
CA ASN A 131 25.13 11.56 19.91
C ASN A 131 25.16 10.02 19.94
N VAL A 132 24.01 9.37 19.96
CA VAL A 132 23.91 7.89 19.91
C VAL A 132 24.53 7.33 18.64
N VAL A 133 24.25 7.93 17.48
CA VAL A 133 24.85 7.54 16.20
C VAL A 133 26.36 7.68 16.22
N ALA A 134 26.87 8.80 16.75
CA ALA A 134 28.32 9.05 16.87
C ALA A 134 29.00 8.02 17.78
N ASP A 135 28.41 7.70 18.92
CA ASP A 135 28.96 6.74 19.89
C ASP A 135 28.96 5.30 19.33
N LEU A 136 27.92 4.89 18.63
CA LEU A 136 27.86 3.58 18.01
C LEU A 136 28.89 3.46 16.87
N ARG A 137 29.07 4.52 16.06
CA ARG A 137 30.11 4.57 15.01
C ARG A 137 31.52 4.47 15.60
N LYS A 138 31.80 5.18 16.70
CA LYS A 138 33.08 5.08 17.42
C LYS A 138 33.36 3.65 17.93
N LYS A 139 32.31 2.91 18.28
CA LYS A 139 32.41 1.48 18.68
C LYS A 139 32.52 0.53 17.49
N GLY A 140 32.60 1.01 16.25
CA GLY A 140 32.75 0.20 15.04
C GLY A 140 31.46 -0.36 14.47
N HIS A 141 30.30 0.06 14.96
CA HIS A 141 29.02 -0.36 14.40
C HIS A 141 28.69 0.42 13.11
N ASN A 142 28.17 -0.30 12.11
CA ASN A 142 27.64 0.33 10.91
C ASN A 142 26.22 0.87 11.21
N VAL A 143 26.10 2.17 11.39
CA VAL A 143 24.84 2.82 11.78
C VAL A 143 24.28 3.61 10.62
N ASN A 144 23.05 3.29 10.22
CA ASN A 144 22.28 4.08 9.29
C ASN A 144 21.29 4.95 10.06
N GLN A 145 21.33 6.26 9.79
CA GLN A 145 20.37 7.22 10.32
C GLN A 145 19.44 7.67 9.20
N THR A 146 18.14 7.62 9.44
CA THR A 146 17.13 8.07 8.49
C THR A 146 16.15 9.01 9.21
N GLU A 147 15.97 10.19 8.64
CA GLU A 147 14.95 11.13 9.09
C GLU A 147 13.71 10.99 8.21
N LYS A 148 12.53 10.91 8.81
CA LYS A 148 11.27 10.81 8.08
C LYS A 148 10.14 11.51 8.82
N VAL A 149 9.20 12.02 8.04
CA VAL A 149 7.89 12.42 8.54
C VAL A 149 6.89 11.35 8.15
N GLU A 150 6.12 10.85 9.11
CA GLU A 150 5.09 9.86 8.82
C GLU A 150 4.01 10.46 7.89
N PRO A 151 3.59 9.75 6.82
CA PRO A 151 2.69 10.29 5.81
C PRO A 151 1.36 10.83 6.38
N MET A 152 0.81 10.19 7.41
CA MET A 152 -0.41 10.65 8.06
C MET A 152 -0.20 11.95 8.84
N THR A 153 0.95 12.10 9.49
CA THR A 153 1.33 13.32 10.21
C THR A 153 1.54 14.47 9.21
N LEU A 154 2.25 14.22 8.11
CA LEU A 154 2.44 15.21 7.06
C LEU A 154 1.10 15.66 6.46
N LYS A 155 0.21 14.71 6.15
CA LYS A 155 -1.13 15.01 5.62
C LYS A 155 -1.95 15.87 6.59
N ALA A 156 -1.93 15.55 7.86
CA ALA A 156 -2.64 16.32 8.89
C ALA A 156 -2.08 17.74 9.00
N PHE A 157 -0.76 17.87 9.05
CA PHE A 157 -0.05 19.15 9.06
C PHE A 157 -0.42 20.01 7.85
N VAL A 158 -0.30 19.47 6.62
CA VAL A 158 -0.62 20.19 5.38
C VAL A 158 -2.07 20.66 5.38
N LYS A 159 -3.00 19.78 5.77
CA LYS A 159 -4.42 20.14 5.89
C LYS A 159 -4.63 21.32 6.84
N GLU A 160 -4.03 21.27 8.03
CA GLU A 160 -4.16 22.32 9.03
C GLU A 160 -3.57 23.66 8.54
N GLN A 161 -2.38 23.65 7.92
CA GLN A 161 -1.76 24.88 7.41
C GLN A 161 -2.61 25.51 6.30
N ILE A 162 -3.16 24.72 5.37
CA ILE A 162 -4.04 25.23 4.31
C ILE A 162 -5.33 25.79 4.91
N GLN A 163 -5.94 25.15 5.89
CA GLN A 163 -7.14 25.63 6.58
C GLN A 163 -6.88 26.96 7.34
N GLN A 164 -5.66 27.19 7.82
CA GLN A 164 -5.24 28.45 8.42
C GLN A 164 -4.85 29.53 7.39
N GLY A 165 -5.02 29.27 6.10
CA GLY A 165 -4.67 30.21 5.02
C GLY A 165 -3.17 30.36 4.78
N LYS A 166 -2.34 29.47 5.34
CA LYS A 166 -0.89 29.47 5.13
C LYS A 166 -0.51 28.75 3.85
N ASN A 167 0.47 29.31 3.17
CA ASN A 167 1.00 28.68 1.95
C ASN A 167 1.94 27.54 2.30
N VAL A 168 1.63 26.33 1.81
CA VAL A 168 2.51 25.16 1.89
C VAL A 168 3.08 24.92 0.49
N PRO A 169 4.42 24.92 0.29
CA PRO A 169 5.03 24.70 -1.02
C PRO A 169 4.62 23.34 -1.61
N SER A 170 3.78 23.37 -2.63
CA SER A 170 3.22 22.15 -3.23
C SER A 170 4.24 21.32 -4.00
N ASP A 171 5.25 21.95 -4.56
CA ASP A 171 6.37 21.34 -5.29
C ASP A 171 7.31 20.55 -4.36
N ILE A 172 7.52 21.04 -3.13
CA ILE A 172 8.38 20.39 -2.13
C ILE A 172 7.66 19.23 -1.45
N PHE A 173 6.39 19.43 -1.06
CA PHE A 173 5.63 18.46 -0.28
C PHE A 173 4.72 17.57 -1.13
N GLY A 174 4.69 17.75 -2.46
CA GLY A 174 3.81 17.00 -3.35
C GLY A 174 2.33 17.19 -2.98
N VAL A 175 1.94 18.41 -2.57
CA VAL A 175 0.59 18.68 -2.10
C VAL A 175 -0.41 18.60 -3.25
N TYR A 176 -1.35 17.70 -3.13
CA TYR A 176 -2.49 17.58 -4.04
C TYR A 176 -3.79 17.70 -3.25
N VAL A 177 -4.60 18.70 -3.57
CA VAL A 177 -5.91 18.93 -2.96
C VAL A 177 -6.98 18.76 -4.01
N ALA A 178 -7.91 17.86 -3.79
CA ALA A 178 -9.04 17.62 -4.66
C ALA A 178 -10.28 17.22 -3.87
N ASN A 179 -11.44 17.59 -4.39
CA ASN A 179 -12.71 17.08 -3.91
C ASN A 179 -12.96 15.70 -4.54
N LYS A 180 -13.09 14.67 -3.70
CA LYS A 180 -13.33 13.31 -4.15
C LYS A 180 -14.78 12.91 -3.87
N THR A 181 -15.48 12.47 -4.91
CA THR A 181 -16.83 11.94 -4.78
C THR A 181 -16.82 10.59 -4.09
N LYS A 182 -17.68 10.42 -3.07
CA LYS A 182 -17.98 9.14 -2.43
C LYS A 182 -19.46 8.85 -2.65
N ILE A 183 -19.77 7.74 -3.29
CA ILE A 183 -21.15 7.25 -3.43
C ILE A 183 -21.36 6.15 -2.39
N THR A 184 -22.42 6.29 -1.58
CA THR A 184 -22.84 5.24 -0.63
C THR A 184 -24.10 4.60 -1.20
N THR A 185 -24.01 3.32 -1.53
CA THR A 185 -25.18 2.53 -1.97
C THR A 185 -25.95 2.07 -0.74
N LYS A 186 -27.29 2.14 -0.79
CA LYS A 186 -28.12 1.46 0.20
C LYS A 186 -28.11 -0.03 -0.13
N GLU A 187 -27.81 -0.87 0.86
CA GLU A 187 -28.05 -2.30 0.80
C GLU A 187 -29.55 -2.61 0.77
#